data_481be6e2ff8fe6bcdf94ee045effad32
#
_entry.id   481be6e2ff8fe6bcdf94ee045effad32
#
_cell.length_a   1.000
_cell.length_b   1.000
_cell.length_c   1.000
_cell.angle_alpha   90.00
_cell.angle_beta   90.00
_cell.angle_gamma   90.00
#
_symmetry.space_group_name_H-M   'P 1'
#
loop_
_entity.id
_entity.type
_entity.pdbx_description
1 polymer ?
#
loop_
_entity_poly.entity_id
_entity_poly.type
_entity_poly.pdbx_seq_one_letter_code
_entity_poly.pdbx_strand_id
1 'polypeptide(L)'
;MRIFAFHLLNDYSGSPKVLKQLVNGWTKNGMDCHIVTCSGKEGFLSDIKGVRYHHYWYTFAQNPFLRLIFLMISQLLLIIKMYPVITKSDVIYVNTVLPFGAGILGKLKGCKVVYHIHETSMKPWILKKSLFGIADITSTEVVYVSKYLSEQETMKNPGHVLYNALETSFLTKAILNRKVTPDYKNVLMICSLKAYKGVNEYLQLAKKNPEYAFRLVVNASAMDIEVYFAGQNLPQNLTIFPTQKDVHPQYQWADVVLNLSRPDGWVETFGLTVIEAMAYGLPVIVPPVGGIAELVDNGVNGYKADSRNVNHISHLLVDILEDKIHYEKLSTHAKQLIIKYDEESFVMKSCEMLKDGRIAQ
;
A
#
# COMPACT_ATOMS: atom_id res chain seq x y z
N MET A 1 -26.85 -4.27 -5.37
CA MET A 1 -26.27 -3.33 -4.42
C MET A 1 -25.38 -2.38 -5.21
N ARG A 2 -25.57 -1.07 -5.05
CA ARG A 2 -24.76 -0.04 -5.73
C ARG A 2 -23.75 0.52 -4.74
N ILE A 3 -22.47 0.55 -5.15
CA ILE A 3 -21.33 0.97 -4.33
C ILE A 3 -20.67 2.17 -4.99
N PHE A 4 -20.49 3.25 -4.23
CA PHE A 4 -19.66 4.38 -4.61
C PHE A 4 -18.33 4.32 -3.87
N ALA A 5 -17.25 3.98 -4.60
CA ALA A 5 -15.90 3.88 -4.08
C ALA A 5 -15.15 5.20 -4.30
N PHE A 6 -14.81 5.88 -3.22
CA PHE A 6 -14.17 7.20 -3.24
C PHE A 6 -12.67 7.09 -2.96
N HIS A 7 -11.87 7.71 -3.81
CA HIS A 7 -10.44 7.88 -3.60
C HIS A 7 -9.97 9.24 -4.13
N LEU A 8 -9.12 9.94 -3.39
CA LEU A 8 -8.77 11.32 -3.75
C LEU A 8 -7.93 11.37 -5.03
N LEU A 9 -6.80 10.67 -5.07
CA LEU A 9 -5.82 10.72 -6.16
C LEU A 9 -5.70 9.37 -6.86
N ASN A 10 -5.93 9.33 -8.15
CA ASN A 10 -5.59 8.15 -8.94
C ASN A 10 -4.10 8.19 -9.29
N ASP A 11 -3.31 7.29 -8.73
CA ASP A 11 -1.87 7.13 -8.98
C ASP A 11 -1.45 5.65 -8.89
N TYR A 12 -0.14 5.38 -8.98
CA TYR A 12 0.43 4.03 -8.90
C TYR A 12 0.93 3.69 -7.48
N SER A 13 0.25 4.17 -6.45
CA SER A 13 0.54 3.82 -5.05
C SER A 13 -0.29 2.64 -4.54
N GLY A 14 -0.04 2.21 -3.28
CA GLY A 14 -0.66 0.99 -2.71
C GLY A 14 -2.17 1.08 -2.53
N SER A 15 -2.69 2.19 -1.99
CA SER A 15 -4.13 2.30 -1.68
C SER A 15 -5.05 2.29 -2.91
N PRO A 16 -4.74 2.96 -4.06
CA PRO A 16 -5.53 2.78 -5.28
C PRO A 16 -5.36 1.38 -5.89
N LYS A 17 -4.19 0.72 -5.75
CA LYS A 17 -4.01 -0.68 -6.19
C LYS A 17 -4.96 -1.61 -5.45
N VAL A 18 -5.05 -1.48 -4.12
CA VAL A 18 -5.97 -2.26 -3.28
C VAL A 18 -7.43 -1.98 -3.63
N LEU A 19 -7.80 -0.71 -3.82
CA LEU A 19 -9.16 -0.35 -4.22
C LEU A 19 -9.53 -0.93 -5.58
N LYS A 20 -8.63 -0.90 -6.56
CA LYS A 20 -8.83 -1.55 -7.87
C LYS A 20 -9.17 -3.03 -7.71
N GLN A 21 -8.41 -3.74 -6.87
CA GLN A 21 -8.61 -5.17 -6.62
C GLN A 21 -10.00 -5.43 -6.02
N LEU A 22 -10.41 -4.65 -5.01
CA LEU A 22 -11.72 -4.72 -4.41
C LEU A 22 -12.85 -4.45 -5.41
N VAL A 23 -12.76 -3.35 -6.17
CA VAL A 23 -13.76 -2.97 -7.17
C VAL A 23 -13.90 -4.03 -8.25
N ASN A 24 -12.80 -4.59 -8.76
CA ASN A 24 -12.83 -5.70 -9.70
C ASN A 24 -13.55 -6.93 -9.09
N GLY A 25 -13.25 -7.26 -7.84
CA GLY A 25 -13.89 -8.34 -7.12
C GLY A 25 -15.39 -8.11 -6.93
N TRP A 26 -15.80 -6.93 -6.50
CA TRP A 26 -17.21 -6.56 -6.32
C TRP A 26 -17.99 -6.61 -7.63
N THR A 27 -17.40 -6.09 -8.71
CA THR A 27 -18.02 -6.13 -10.06
C THR A 27 -18.22 -7.56 -10.53
N LYS A 28 -17.23 -8.44 -10.35
CA LYS A 28 -17.34 -9.88 -10.66
C LYS A 28 -18.43 -10.58 -9.83
N ASN A 29 -18.69 -10.10 -8.61
CA ASN A 29 -19.76 -10.59 -7.74
C ASN A 29 -21.12 -9.88 -7.97
N GLY A 30 -21.30 -9.21 -9.10
CA GLY A 30 -22.58 -8.63 -9.54
C GLY A 30 -22.98 -7.33 -8.83
N MET A 31 -22.03 -6.61 -8.20
CA MET A 31 -22.29 -5.32 -7.59
C MET A 31 -22.15 -4.20 -8.62
N ASP A 32 -23.02 -3.20 -8.58
CA ASP A 32 -22.96 -2.01 -9.45
C ASP A 32 -21.96 -1.00 -8.85
N CYS A 33 -20.74 -1.00 -9.38
CA CYS A 33 -19.65 -0.23 -8.83
C CYS A 33 -19.43 1.10 -9.56
N HIS A 34 -19.29 2.16 -8.77
CA HIS A 34 -18.98 3.52 -9.22
C HIS A 34 -17.66 3.97 -8.58
N ILE A 35 -16.72 4.46 -9.37
CA ILE A 35 -15.48 5.06 -8.87
C ILE A 35 -15.61 6.57 -8.90
N VAL A 36 -15.31 7.20 -7.76
CA VAL A 36 -15.32 8.66 -7.59
C VAL A 36 -13.93 9.13 -7.21
N THR A 37 -13.23 9.79 -8.14
CA THR A 37 -11.84 10.25 -7.95
C THR A 37 -11.60 11.59 -8.64
N CYS A 38 -10.48 12.25 -8.34
CA CYS A 38 -10.16 13.50 -9.02
C CYS A 38 -9.84 13.28 -10.50
N SER A 39 -10.10 14.31 -11.32
CA SER A 39 -9.77 14.32 -12.74
C SER A 39 -8.26 14.54 -12.98
N GLY A 40 -7.80 14.15 -14.19
CA GLY A 40 -6.50 14.58 -14.72
C GLY A 40 -5.29 13.78 -14.26
N LYS A 41 -5.48 12.60 -13.65
CA LYS A 41 -4.36 11.69 -13.31
C LYS A 41 -4.66 10.27 -13.75
N GLU A 42 -3.64 9.60 -14.27
CA GLU A 42 -3.64 8.18 -14.56
C GLU A 42 -3.06 7.41 -13.37
N GLY A 43 -3.58 6.22 -13.15
CA GLY A 43 -3.14 5.34 -12.08
C GLY A 43 -3.86 4.00 -12.09
N PHE A 44 -3.79 3.28 -11.00
CA PHE A 44 -4.41 1.96 -10.88
C PHE A 44 -5.93 1.95 -11.04
N LEU A 45 -6.61 3.06 -10.80
CA LEU A 45 -8.07 3.16 -10.94
C LEU A 45 -8.52 3.51 -12.37
N SER A 46 -7.60 3.68 -13.32
CA SER A 46 -7.95 3.91 -14.73
C SER A 46 -8.43 2.61 -15.38
N ASP A 47 -9.40 2.73 -16.30
CA ASP A 47 -9.84 1.66 -17.22
C ASP A 47 -10.29 0.34 -16.55
N ILE A 48 -10.89 0.42 -15.35
CA ILE A 48 -11.53 -0.73 -14.75
C ILE A 48 -12.83 -1.04 -15.51
N LYS A 49 -12.95 -2.26 -16.03
CA LYS A 49 -14.11 -2.67 -16.81
C LYS A 49 -15.37 -2.86 -15.95
N GLY A 50 -16.51 -2.48 -16.49
CA GLY A 50 -17.81 -2.70 -15.83
C GLY A 50 -18.12 -1.71 -14.71
N VAL A 51 -17.39 -0.62 -14.57
CA VAL A 51 -17.63 0.43 -13.57
C VAL A 51 -18.02 1.75 -14.20
N ARG A 52 -18.70 2.60 -13.45
CA ARG A 52 -19.00 3.98 -13.85
C ARG A 52 -18.07 4.94 -13.13
N TYR A 53 -17.54 5.93 -13.87
CA TYR A 53 -16.63 6.93 -13.33
C TYR A 53 -17.32 8.25 -13.07
N HIS A 54 -16.99 8.86 -11.92
CA HIS A 54 -17.36 10.21 -11.54
C HIS A 54 -16.09 10.96 -11.15
N HIS A 55 -15.82 12.06 -11.83
CA HIS A 55 -14.63 12.86 -11.54
C HIS A 55 -15.03 14.18 -10.86
N TYR A 56 -14.22 14.63 -9.91
CA TYR A 56 -14.34 15.94 -9.28
C TYR A 56 -13.00 16.66 -9.31
N TRP A 57 -13.02 17.94 -9.04
CA TRP A 57 -11.80 18.76 -9.12
C TRP A 57 -10.96 18.62 -7.86
N TYR A 58 -9.68 18.39 -8.02
CA TYR A 58 -8.63 18.57 -7.02
C TYR A 58 -7.30 18.78 -7.73
N THR A 59 -6.51 19.77 -7.24
CA THR A 59 -5.15 20.04 -7.72
C THR A 59 -4.18 20.03 -6.55
N PHE A 60 -3.08 19.33 -6.70
CA PHE A 60 -2.02 19.30 -5.70
C PHE A 60 -1.23 20.59 -5.74
N ALA A 61 -1.09 21.29 -4.59
CA ALA A 61 -0.24 22.44 -4.42
C ALA A 61 0.99 22.10 -3.57
N GLN A 62 2.15 22.61 -3.93
CA GLN A 62 3.38 22.44 -3.13
C GLN A 62 3.26 23.16 -1.78
N ASN A 63 2.67 24.36 -1.77
CA ASN A 63 2.40 25.12 -0.54
C ASN A 63 1.37 24.36 0.31
N PRO A 64 1.68 24.02 1.58
CA PRO A 64 0.77 23.25 2.45
C PRO A 64 -0.56 23.95 2.73
N PHE A 65 -0.56 25.28 2.84
CA PHE A 65 -1.78 26.06 3.10
C PHE A 65 -2.71 26.05 1.90
N LEU A 66 -2.19 26.31 0.70
CA LEU A 66 -2.98 26.21 -0.55
C LEU A 66 -3.48 24.78 -0.79
N ARG A 67 -2.66 23.79 -0.47
CA ARG A 67 -3.07 22.36 -0.54
C ARG A 67 -4.28 22.06 0.33
N LEU A 68 -4.30 22.60 1.56
CA LEU A 68 -5.43 22.45 2.47
C LEU A 68 -6.69 23.15 1.91
N ILE A 69 -6.56 24.37 1.42
CA ILE A 69 -7.67 25.09 0.79
C ILE A 69 -8.23 24.31 -0.40
N PHE A 70 -7.37 23.82 -1.29
CA PHE A 70 -7.79 23.04 -2.45
C PHE A 70 -8.44 21.71 -2.05
N LEU A 71 -7.96 21.08 -0.98
CA LEU A 71 -8.61 19.90 -0.42
C LEU A 71 -10.03 20.23 0.07
N MET A 72 -10.20 21.32 0.86
CA MET A 72 -11.52 21.72 1.37
C MET A 72 -12.50 22.05 0.23
N ILE A 73 -12.07 22.83 -0.77
CA ILE A 73 -12.88 23.15 -1.95
C ILE A 73 -13.24 21.87 -2.70
N SER A 74 -12.29 20.96 -2.91
CA SER A 74 -12.53 19.71 -3.64
C SER A 74 -13.59 18.85 -2.95
N GLN A 75 -13.57 18.80 -1.60
CA GLN A 75 -14.55 18.02 -0.84
C GLN A 75 -15.96 18.64 -0.89
N LEU A 76 -16.03 19.97 -0.90
CA LEU A 76 -17.32 20.66 -1.11
C LEU A 76 -17.88 20.38 -2.52
N LEU A 77 -17.04 20.49 -3.55
CA LEU A 77 -17.44 20.21 -4.94
C LEU A 77 -17.84 18.72 -5.11
N LEU A 78 -17.15 17.79 -4.44
CA LEU A 78 -17.51 16.38 -4.39
C LEU A 78 -18.94 16.21 -3.84
N ILE A 79 -19.24 16.81 -2.68
CA ILE A 79 -20.55 16.74 -2.05
C ILE A 79 -21.63 17.29 -3.00
N ILE A 80 -21.44 18.49 -3.54
CA ILE A 80 -22.41 19.12 -4.45
C ILE A 80 -22.68 18.24 -5.67
N LYS A 81 -21.63 17.73 -6.31
CA LYS A 81 -21.73 16.89 -7.51
C LYS A 81 -22.42 15.57 -7.25
N MET A 82 -22.09 14.91 -6.14
CA MET A 82 -22.58 13.56 -5.85
C MET A 82 -23.91 13.56 -5.10
N TYR A 83 -24.34 14.67 -4.50
CA TYR A 83 -25.58 14.76 -3.75
C TYR A 83 -26.83 14.33 -4.54
N PRO A 84 -27.05 14.75 -5.82
CA PRO A 84 -28.21 14.30 -6.59
C PRO A 84 -28.09 12.84 -7.09
N VAL A 85 -26.89 12.25 -7.08
CA VAL A 85 -26.64 10.91 -7.63
C VAL A 85 -26.82 9.82 -6.58
N ILE A 86 -26.41 10.10 -5.34
CA ILE A 86 -26.40 9.13 -4.22
C ILE A 86 -27.75 9.09 -3.53
N THR A 87 -28.22 7.88 -3.25
CA THR A 87 -29.49 7.60 -2.53
C THR A 87 -29.21 6.81 -1.26
N LYS A 88 -30.16 6.80 -0.32
CA LYS A 88 -30.05 6.09 0.98
C LYS A 88 -29.70 4.60 0.84
N SER A 89 -30.10 3.96 -0.26
CA SER A 89 -29.86 2.54 -0.50
C SER A 89 -28.42 2.21 -0.97
N ASP A 90 -27.60 3.23 -1.23
CA ASP A 90 -26.24 3.05 -1.72
C ASP A 90 -25.24 2.80 -0.58
N VAL A 91 -24.12 2.17 -0.90
CA VAL A 91 -22.98 2.03 -0.02
C VAL A 91 -21.90 3.02 -0.42
N ILE A 92 -21.42 3.79 0.54
CA ILE A 92 -20.32 4.73 0.39
C ILE A 92 -19.06 4.06 0.93
N TYR A 93 -18.12 3.75 0.05
CA TYR A 93 -16.83 3.19 0.42
C TYR A 93 -15.75 4.24 0.29
N VAL A 94 -15.17 4.66 1.41
CA VAL A 94 -14.18 5.75 1.47
C VAL A 94 -12.79 5.13 1.65
N ASN A 95 -12.03 5.10 0.58
CA ASN A 95 -10.67 4.55 0.58
C ASN A 95 -9.68 5.65 0.99
N THR A 96 -9.05 5.51 2.15
CA THR A 96 -8.30 6.51 2.92
C THR A 96 -9.21 7.55 3.63
N VAL A 97 -8.65 8.38 4.52
CA VAL A 97 -9.43 9.43 5.20
C VAL A 97 -9.52 10.74 4.40
N LEU A 98 -8.78 10.85 3.28
CA LEU A 98 -8.69 12.10 2.52
C LEU A 98 -9.99 12.50 1.80
N PRO A 99 -10.80 11.60 1.19
CA PRO A 99 -12.06 11.98 0.59
C PRO A 99 -13.19 12.07 1.64
N PHE A 100 -12.96 12.80 2.72
CA PHE A 100 -13.88 12.92 3.86
C PHE A 100 -15.25 13.48 3.51
N GLY A 101 -15.35 14.28 2.44
CA GLY A 101 -16.63 14.76 1.92
C GLY A 101 -17.58 13.64 1.53
N ALA A 102 -17.05 12.48 1.11
CA ALA A 102 -17.85 11.29 0.83
C ALA A 102 -18.53 10.74 2.10
N GLY A 103 -17.80 10.67 3.21
CA GLY A 103 -18.36 10.26 4.51
C GLY A 103 -19.45 11.20 4.99
N ILE A 104 -19.21 12.53 4.90
CA ILE A 104 -20.21 13.55 5.25
C ILE A 104 -21.47 13.36 4.38
N LEU A 105 -21.31 13.22 3.07
CA LEU A 105 -22.41 13.00 2.14
C LEU A 105 -23.18 11.72 2.46
N GLY A 106 -22.47 10.61 2.71
CA GLY A 106 -23.08 9.34 3.07
C GLY A 106 -23.94 9.44 4.34
N LYS A 107 -23.40 10.10 5.38
CA LYS A 107 -24.15 10.36 6.62
C LYS A 107 -25.39 11.23 6.39
N LEU A 108 -25.26 12.32 5.62
CA LEU A 108 -26.40 13.20 5.29
C LEU A 108 -27.50 12.46 4.52
N LYS A 109 -27.16 11.49 3.69
CA LYS A 109 -28.10 10.67 2.92
C LYS A 109 -28.63 9.44 3.69
N GLY A 110 -28.07 9.14 4.86
CA GLY A 110 -28.39 7.94 5.64
C GLY A 110 -27.92 6.64 4.98
N CYS A 111 -26.81 6.70 4.24
CA CYS A 111 -26.16 5.55 3.61
C CYS A 111 -25.35 4.73 4.62
N LYS A 112 -25.08 3.45 4.31
CA LYS A 112 -23.97 2.73 4.92
C LYS A 112 -22.65 3.38 4.45
N VAL A 113 -21.79 3.78 5.40
CA VAL A 113 -20.49 4.43 5.13
C VAL A 113 -19.38 3.55 5.69
N VAL A 114 -18.54 3.00 4.82
CA VAL A 114 -17.40 2.17 5.18
C VAL A 114 -16.13 2.94 4.89
N TYR A 115 -15.29 3.17 5.91
CA TYR A 115 -13.96 3.73 5.72
C TYR A 115 -12.93 2.61 5.68
N HIS A 116 -12.07 2.61 4.66
CA HIS A 116 -10.90 1.74 4.56
C HIS A 116 -9.64 2.54 4.84
N ILE A 117 -9.08 2.33 6.03
CA ILE A 117 -7.94 3.09 6.54
C ILE A 117 -6.64 2.46 6.08
N HIS A 118 -5.82 3.25 5.39
CA HIS A 118 -4.52 2.86 4.85
C HIS A 118 -3.36 3.63 5.47
N GLU A 119 -3.63 4.70 6.20
CA GLU A 119 -2.63 5.63 6.70
C GLU A 119 -2.72 5.87 8.20
N THR A 120 -1.54 6.12 8.82
CA THR A 120 -1.42 6.61 10.21
C THR A 120 -0.44 7.79 10.29
N SER A 121 0.59 7.83 9.43
CA SER A 121 1.65 8.83 9.45
C SER A 121 1.26 10.10 8.70
N MET A 122 0.25 10.82 9.20
CA MET A 122 -0.24 12.06 8.58
C MET A 122 0.21 13.28 9.38
N LYS A 123 0.73 14.30 8.68
CA LYS A 123 1.15 15.57 9.25
C LYS A 123 0.45 16.75 8.53
N PRO A 124 0.12 17.88 9.20
CA PRO A 124 0.26 18.12 10.64
C PRO A 124 -0.76 17.33 11.47
N TRP A 125 -0.49 17.14 12.77
CA TRP A 125 -1.34 16.38 13.70
C TRP A 125 -2.81 16.89 13.75
N ILE A 126 -3.00 18.22 13.67
CA ILE A 126 -4.35 18.83 13.67
C ILE A 126 -5.16 18.32 12.46
N LEU A 127 -4.55 18.27 11.26
CA LEU A 127 -5.21 17.75 10.07
C LEU A 127 -5.56 16.27 10.24
N LYS A 128 -4.62 15.46 10.74
CA LYS A 128 -4.86 14.03 11.05
C LYS A 128 -6.06 13.90 11.99
N LYS A 129 -6.03 14.57 13.14
CA LYS A 129 -7.11 14.51 14.14
C LYS A 129 -8.47 14.92 13.57
N SER A 130 -8.51 15.95 12.72
CA SER A 130 -9.75 16.42 12.08
C SER A 130 -10.29 15.39 11.10
N LEU A 131 -9.46 14.83 10.23
CA LEU A 131 -9.89 13.84 9.22
C LEU A 131 -10.35 12.53 9.86
N PHE A 132 -9.59 12.01 10.84
CA PHE A 132 -10.00 10.81 11.60
C PHE A 132 -11.24 11.08 12.45
N GLY A 133 -11.39 12.28 13.03
CA GLY A 133 -12.60 12.67 13.74
C GLY A 133 -13.85 12.72 12.83
N ILE A 134 -13.71 13.21 11.59
CA ILE A 134 -14.79 13.16 10.60
C ILE A 134 -15.12 11.71 10.24
N ALA A 135 -14.09 10.88 10.01
CA ALA A 135 -14.27 9.47 9.71
C ALA A 135 -15.01 8.75 10.85
N ASP A 136 -14.63 8.99 12.11
CA ASP A 136 -15.25 8.42 13.31
C ASP A 136 -16.74 8.79 13.43
N ILE A 137 -17.08 10.04 13.12
CA ILE A 137 -18.47 10.54 13.22
C ILE A 137 -19.33 10.05 12.05
N THR A 138 -18.74 9.87 10.86
CA THR A 138 -19.52 9.61 9.63
C THR A 138 -19.53 8.15 9.21
N SER A 139 -18.58 7.33 9.66
CA SER A 139 -18.56 5.89 9.36
C SER A 139 -19.70 5.13 10.05
N THR A 140 -20.17 4.08 9.42
CA THR A 140 -20.95 3.01 10.04
C THR A 140 -20.07 1.82 10.38
N GLU A 141 -19.01 1.61 9.59
CA GLU A 141 -18.01 0.57 9.77
C GLU A 141 -16.64 1.09 9.34
N VAL A 142 -15.58 0.50 9.91
CA VAL A 142 -14.20 0.83 9.61
C VAL A 142 -13.44 -0.44 9.25
N VAL A 143 -12.66 -0.38 8.18
CA VAL A 143 -11.78 -1.45 7.72
C VAL A 143 -10.33 -0.97 7.86
N TYR A 144 -9.49 -1.79 8.49
CA TYR A 144 -8.06 -1.51 8.68
C TYR A 144 -7.23 -2.52 7.90
N VAL A 145 -6.18 -2.06 7.25
CA VAL A 145 -5.29 -2.93 6.47
C VAL A 145 -4.36 -3.80 7.31
N SER A 146 -4.30 -3.58 8.63
CA SER A 146 -3.49 -4.35 9.58
C SER A 146 -4.03 -4.23 11.00
N LYS A 147 -3.64 -5.16 11.87
CA LYS A 147 -3.94 -5.11 13.30
C LYS A 147 -3.26 -3.92 13.96
N TYR A 148 -1.99 -3.68 13.62
CA TYR A 148 -1.25 -2.50 14.07
C TYR A 148 -2.05 -1.22 13.83
N LEU A 149 -2.60 -1.05 12.62
CA LEU A 149 -3.34 0.16 12.28
C LEU A 149 -4.64 0.27 13.08
N SER A 150 -5.35 -0.83 13.32
CA SER A 150 -6.57 -0.84 14.15
C SER A 150 -6.30 -0.49 15.61
N GLU A 151 -5.11 -0.82 16.12
CA GLU A 151 -4.69 -0.47 17.47
C GLU A 151 -4.23 0.99 17.60
N GLN A 152 -3.63 1.55 16.54
CA GLN A 152 -3.17 2.94 16.52
C GLN A 152 -4.27 3.97 16.25
N GLU A 153 -5.24 3.62 15.42
CA GLU A 153 -6.30 4.53 14.94
C GLU A 153 -7.67 3.99 15.35
N THR A 154 -7.87 3.79 16.65
CA THR A 154 -9.15 3.29 17.17
C THR A 154 -10.29 4.27 16.92
N MET A 155 -11.41 3.76 16.39
CA MET A 155 -12.65 4.49 16.15
C MET A 155 -13.80 3.88 16.97
N LYS A 156 -14.88 4.66 17.20
CA LYS A 156 -16.04 4.24 18.00
C LYS A 156 -16.87 3.16 17.31
N ASN A 157 -16.92 3.22 15.99
CA ASN A 157 -17.73 2.28 15.21
C ASN A 157 -16.98 0.93 15.04
N PRO A 158 -17.71 -0.18 14.78
CA PRO A 158 -17.11 -1.49 14.58
C PRO A 158 -15.98 -1.45 13.57
N GLY A 159 -14.83 -2.02 13.95
CA GLY A 159 -13.64 -2.09 13.12
C GLY A 159 -13.29 -3.52 12.74
N HIS A 160 -12.95 -3.73 11.47
CA HIS A 160 -12.53 -5.03 10.93
C HIS A 160 -11.11 -4.94 10.40
N VAL A 161 -10.29 -5.93 10.68
CA VAL A 161 -8.98 -6.05 10.03
C VAL A 161 -9.14 -6.86 8.75
N LEU A 162 -8.82 -6.23 7.62
CA LEU A 162 -8.79 -6.85 6.31
C LEU A 162 -7.40 -6.65 5.70
N TYR A 163 -6.52 -7.62 5.89
CA TYR A 163 -5.19 -7.59 5.29
C TYR A 163 -5.29 -7.51 3.77
N ASN A 164 -4.47 -6.67 3.15
CA ASN A 164 -4.39 -6.60 1.70
C ASN A 164 -3.93 -7.96 1.14
N ALA A 165 -4.37 -8.25 -0.07
CA ALA A 165 -4.06 -9.50 -0.75
C ALA A 165 -3.21 -9.26 -2.01
N LEU A 166 -2.62 -10.32 -2.50
CA LEU A 166 -1.91 -10.32 -3.76
C LEU A 166 -2.86 -10.73 -4.89
N GLU A 167 -2.86 -9.98 -6.00
CA GLU A 167 -3.66 -10.32 -7.18
C GLU A 167 -3.31 -11.75 -7.66
N THR A 168 -4.32 -12.56 -7.93
CA THR A 168 -4.14 -13.95 -8.42
C THR A 168 -3.26 -14.01 -9.67
N SER A 169 -3.41 -13.04 -10.57
CA SER A 169 -2.56 -12.90 -11.77
C SER A 169 -1.10 -12.68 -11.43
N PHE A 170 -0.82 -11.84 -10.41
CA PHE A 170 0.53 -11.61 -9.94
C PHE A 170 1.12 -12.88 -9.31
N LEU A 171 0.38 -13.53 -8.43
CA LEU A 171 0.83 -14.75 -7.75
C LEU A 171 1.12 -15.87 -8.75
N THR A 172 0.24 -16.09 -9.73
CA THR A 172 0.45 -17.09 -10.78
C THR A 172 1.72 -16.80 -11.57
N LYS A 173 1.90 -15.55 -12.02
CA LYS A 173 3.11 -15.15 -12.75
C LYS A 173 4.36 -15.29 -11.88
N ALA A 174 4.28 -14.95 -10.59
CA ALA A 174 5.39 -15.09 -9.66
C ALA A 174 5.80 -16.57 -9.51
N ILE A 175 4.84 -17.47 -9.29
CA ILE A 175 5.11 -18.93 -9.14
C ILE A 175 5.80 -19.48 -10.39
N LEU A 176 5.35 -19.12 -11.58
CA LEU A 176 5.92 -19.59 -12.85
C LEU A 176 7.35 -19.06 -13.11
N ASN A 177 7.70 -17.90 -12.51
CA ASN A 177 8.97 -17.23 -12.74
C ASN A 177 9.90 -17.24 -11.50
N ARG A 178 9.64 -18.09 -10.51
CA ARG A 178 10.57 -18.28 -9.38
C ARG A 178 11.90 -18.81 -9.89
N LYS A 179 13.00 -18.32 -9.35
CA LYS A 179 14.31 -18.92 -9.59
C LYS A 179 14.32 -20.37 -9.09
N VAL A 180 14.90 -21.26 -9.89
CA VAL A 180 15.17 -22.64 -9.47
C VAL A 180 16.36 -22.66 -8.49
N THR A 181 17.38 -21.87 -8.79
CA THR A 181 18.57 -21.72 -7.94
C THR A 181 18.84 -20.24 -7.71
N PRO A 182 18.89 -19.78 -6.46
CA PRO A 182 19.28 -18.42 -6.12
C PRO A 182 20.76 -18.14 -6.47
N ASP A 183 21.07 -16.88 -6.80
CA ASP A 183 22.44 -16.43 -7.02
C ASP A 183 23.17 -16.11 -5.69
N TYR A 184 22.36 -15.90 -4.62
CA TYR A 184 22.81 -15.49 -3.28
C TYR A 184 23.61 -14.18 -3.25
N LYS A 185 23.26 -13.23 -4.13
CA LYS A 185 24.00 -11.95 -4.30
C LYS A 185 23.11 -10.74 -4.51
N ASN A 186 21.83 -10.93 -4.81
CA ASN A 186 20.97 -9.90 -5.40
C ASN A 186 20.02 -9.31 -4.37
N VAL A 187 20.27 -8.06 -3.99
CA VAL A 187 19.48 -7.31 -2.99
C VAL A 187 18.57 -6.32 -3.71
N LEU A 188 17.28 -6.37 -3.41
CA LEU A 188 16.26 -5.51 -4.02
C LEU A 188 15.57 -4.63 -2.99
N MET A 189 15.34 -3.37 -3.33
CA MET A 189 14.39 -2.50 -2.63
C MET A 189 13.49 -1.80 -3.65
N ILE A 190 12.18 -1.83 -3.39
CA ILE A 190 11.16 -1.12 -4.19
C ILE A 190 10.42 -0.15 -3.28
N CYS A 191 10.49 1.16 -3.57
CA CYS A 191 9.87 2.18 -2.72
C CYS A 191 9.57 3.48 -3.49
N SER A 192 8.93 4.46 -2.84
CA SER A 192 8.89 5.83 -3.35
C SER A 192 10.22 6.54 -3.09
N LEU A 193 10.61 7.48 -3.96
CA LEU A 193 11.84 8.26 -3.82
C LEU A 193 11.69 9.32 -2.72
N LYS A 194 11.76 8.87 -1.47
CA LYS A 194 11.65 9.68 -0.27
C LYS A 194 12.68 9.25 0.77
N ALA A 195 13.32 10.21 1.44
CA ALA A 195 14.35 9.93 2.43
C ALA A 195 13.89 8.98 3.55
N TYR A 196 12.63 9.15 4.01
CA TYR A 196 12.06 8.29 5.06
C TYR A 196 11.79 6.84 4.61
N LYS A 197 11.91 6.52 3.32
CA LYS A 197 11.84 5.14 2.82
C LYS A 197 13.17 4.39 2.94
N GLY A 198 14.19 5.01 3.55
CA GLY A 198 15.48 4.38 3.79
C GLY A 198 16.41 4.33 2.59
N VAL A 199 16.20 5.23 1.61
CA VAL A 199 17.03 5.31 0.41
C VAL A 199 18.49 5.52 0.75
N ASN A 200 18.80 6.43 1.69
CA ASN A 200 20.19 6.70 2.11
C ASN A 200 20.81 5.51 2.85
N GLU A 201 20.04 4.83 3.69
CA GLU A 201 20.45 3.62 4.40
C GLU A 201 20.75 2.48 3.41
N TYR A 202 19.95 2.38 2.35
CA TYR A 202 20.17 1.41 1.26
C TYR A 202 21.48 1.68 0.50
N LEU A 203 21.80 2.96 0.21
CA LEU A 203 23.08 3.35 -0.38
C LEU A 203 24.26 2.99 0.52
N GLN A 204 24.12 3.22 1.84
CA GLN A 204 25.15 2.85 2.81
C GLN A 204 25.38 1.33 2.87
N LEU A 205 24.28 0.53 2.81
CA LEU A 205 24.37 -0.93 2.71
C LEU A 205 25.11 -1.38 1.45
N ALA A 206 24.80 -0.79 0.29
CA ALA A 206 25.48 -1.12 -0.95
C ALA A 206 26.98 -0.81 -0.88
N LYS A 207 27.36 0.35 -0.32
CA LYS A 207 28.77 0.70 -0.10
C LYS A 207 29.50 -0.26 0.83
N LYS A 208 28.78 -0.76 1.87
CA LYS A 208 29.35 -1.64 2.89
C LYS A 208 29.53 -3.08 2.41
N ASN A 209 28.72 -3.52 1.46
CA ASN A 209 28.68 -4.90 0.96
C ASN A 209 28.96 -4.91 -0.56
N PRO A 210 30.21 -4.63 -0.98
CA PRO A 210 30.56 -4.53 -2.39
C PRO A 210 30.48 -5.86 -3.16
N GLU A 211 30.44 -6.98 -2.45
CA GLU A 211 30.29 -8.34 -2.98
C GLU A 211 28.88 -8.66 -3.47
N TYR A 212 27.85 -7.90 -3.01
CA TYR A 212 26.46 -8.08 -3.43
C TYR A 212 26.07 -7.04 -4.48
N ALA A 213 25.12 -7.42 -5.33
CA ALA A 213 24.51 -6.53 -6.31
C ALA A 213 23.22 -5.92 -5.75
N PHE A 214 23.06 -4.62 -5.87
CA PHE A 214 21.93 -3.87 -5.34
C PHE A 214 21.08 -3.29 -6.47
N ARG A 215 19.76 -3.46 -6.39
CA ARG A 215 18.79 -2.75 -7.24
C ARG A 215 17.84 -1.95 -6.39
N LEU A 216 17.70 -0.66 -6.73
CA LEU A 216 16.72 0.24 -6.14
C LEU A 216 15.70 0.63 -7.22
N VAL A 217 14.46 0.20 -7.07
CA VAL A 217 13.38 0.62 -7.95
C VAL A 217 12.56 1.69 -7.24
N VAL A 218 12.46 2.87 -7.82
CA VAL A 218 11.76 3.99 -7.20
C VAL A 218 10.56 4.45 -8.02
N ASN A 219 9.47 4.78 -7.34
CA ASN A 219 8.32 5.41 -7.98
C ASN A 219 8.60 6.90 -8.23
N ALA A 220 9.38 7.16 -9.27
CA ALA A 220 9.83 8.47 -9.71
C ALA A 220 10.22 8.42 -11.20
N SER A 221 10.26 9.58 -11.87
CA SER A 221 10.81 9.69 -13.22
C SER A 221 12.35 9.60 -13.22
N ALA A 222 12.95 9.34 -14.37
CA ALA A 222 14.41 9.36 -14.51
C ALA A 222 15.00 10.73 -14.13
N MET A 223 14.33 11.83 -14.50
CA MET A 223 14.74 13.19 -14.14
C MET A 223 14.68 13.42 -12.62
N ASP A 224 13.64 12.95 -11.92
CA ASP A 224 13.56 13.06 -10.47
C ASP A 224 14.68 12.31 -9.77
N ILE A 225 15.09 11.15 -10.32
CA ILE A 225 16.21 10.35 -9.82
C ILE A 225 17.52 11.13 -9.99
N GLU A 226 17.78 11.68 -11.17
CA GLU A 226 18.98 12.49 -11.44
C GLU A 226 19.07 13.69 -10.48
N VAL A 227 17.97 14.40 -10.28
CA VAL A 227 17.90 15.54 -9.35
C VAL A 227 18.13 15.10 -7.91
N TYR A 228 17.51 13.98 -7.47
CA TYR A 228 17.63 13.51 -6.09
C TYR A 228 19.06 13.07 -5.74
N PHE A 229 19.75 12.42 -6.67
CA PHE A 229 21.10 11.91 -6.46
C PHE A 229 22.21 12.83 -6.99
N ALA A 230 21.86 14.05 -7.47
CA ALA A 230 22.84 15.02 -7.97
C ALA A 230 23.93 15.29 -6.94
N GLY A 231 25.20 15.17 -7.36
CA GLY A 231 26.36 15.37 -6.50
C GLY A 231 26.67 14.24 -5.50
N GLN A 232 25.90 13.15 -5.51
CA GLN A 232 26.19 11.98 -4.66
C GLN A 232 27.10 10.97 -5.39
N ASN A 233 28.07 10.43 -4.66
CA ASN A 233 28.91 9.33 -5.17
C ASN A 233 28.16 8.00 -4.93
N LEU A 234 27.50 7.48 -5.98
CA LEU A 234 26.77 6.22 -5.93
C LEU A 234 27.73 5.02 -5.91
N PRO A 235 27.38 3.94 -5.17
CA PRO A 235 28.13 2.70 -5.17
C PRO A 235 28.13 2.04 -6.57
N GLN A 236 29.25 1.45 -6.99
CA GLN A 236 29.37 0.79 -8.29
C GLN A 236 28.47 -0.45 -8.43
N ASN A 237 28.15 -1.10 -7.32
CA ASN A 237 27.31 -2.29 -7.24
C ASN A 237 25.80 -1.95 -7.10
N LEU A 238 25.40 -0.67 -7.25
CA LEU A 238 24.02 -0.22 -7.18
C LEU A 238 23.50 0.21 -8.56
N THR A 239 22.37 -0.35 -8.95
CA THR A 239 21.60 0.10 -10.12
C THR A 239 20.24 0.68 -9.68
N ILE A 240 19.90 1.87 -10.16
CA ILE A 240 18.64 2.56 -9.82
C ILE A 240 17.71 2.56 -11.03
N PHE A 241 16.48 2.15 -10.82
CA PHE A 241 15.45 2.09 -11.86
C PHE A 241 14.31 3.09 -11.55
N PRO A 242 13.80 3.81 -12.55
CA PRO A 242 12.59 4.61 -12.41
C PRO A 242 11.36 3.72 -12.25
N THR A 243 10.18 4.34 -12.15
CA THR A 243 8.88 3.64 -12.07
C THR A 243 8.77 2.51 -13.09
N GLN A 244 8.52 1.31 -12.60
CA GLN A 244 8.32 0.10 -13.41
C GLN A 244 6.84 -0.27 -13.41
N LYS A 245 6.25 -0.44 -14.60
CA LYS A 245 4.87 -0.96 -14.74
C LYS A 245 4.81 -2.46 -14.44
N ASP A 246 5.83 -3.20 -14.83
CA ASP A 246 6.01 -4.63 -14.51
C ASP A 246 7.22 -4.80 -13.58
N VAL A 247 6.94 -5.17 -12.33
CA VAL A 247 7.97 -5.40 -11.30
C VAL A 247 8.42 -6.85 -11.21
N HIS A 248 7.79 -7.75 -11.95
CA HIS A 248 8.14 -9.17 -11.96
C HIS A 248 9.61 -9.45 -12.28
N PRO A 249 10.25 -8.81 -13.30
CA PRO A 249 11.67 -9.02 -13.58
C PRO A 249 12.59 -8.62 -12.42
N GLN A 250 12.17 -7.67 -11.57
CA GLN A 250 12.95 -7.23 -10.43
C GLN A 250 12.92 -8.26 -9.30
N TYR A 251 11.72 -8.79 -8.98
CA TYR A 251 11.60 -9.87 -8.00
C TYR A 251 12.26 -11.17 -8.48
N GLN A 252 12.13 -11.50 -9.77
CA GLN A 252 12.80 -12.68 -10.35
C GLN A 252 14.33 -12.59 -10.25
N TRP A 253 14.89 -11.40 -10.39
CA TRP A 253 16.33 -11.17 -10.25
C TRP A 253 16.79 -11.26 -8.79
N ALA A 254 15.98 -10.83 -7.83
CA ALA A 254 16.35 -10.72 -6.43
C ALA A 254 16.60 -12.06 -5.74
N ASP A 255 17.38 -12.03 -4.67
CA ASP A 255 17.53 -13.11 -3.69
C ASP A 255 17.03 -12.69 -2.31
N VAL A 256 17.04 -11.40 -1.99
CA VAL A 256 16.47 -10.83 -0.77
C VAL A 256 15.84 -9.48 -1.06
N VAL A 257 14.77 -9.16 -0.36
CA VAL A 257 14.06 -7.87 -0.50
C VAL A 257 14.09 -7.09 0.81
N LEU A 258 14.43 -5.81 0.72
CA LEU A 258 14.47 -4.90 1.86
C LEU A 258 13.32 -3.90 1.79
N ASN A 259 12.72 -3.60 2.94
CA ASN A 259 11.98 -2.39 3.18
C ASN A 259 12.64 -1.66 4.35
N LEU A 260 13.20 -0.51 4.08
CA LEU A 260 13.97 0.27 5.06
C LEU A 260 13.23 1.54 5.51
N SER A 261 11.89 1.55 5.42
CA SER A 261 11.09 2.69 5.86
C SER A 261 11.38 3.02 7.32
N ARG A 262 11.64 4.30 7.59
CA ARG A 262 11.98 4.81 8.92
C ARG A 262 10.70 5.16 9.67
N PRO A 263 10.41 4.52 10.81
CA PRO A 263 9.18 4.77 11.58
C PRO A 263 9.03 6.19 12.10
N ASP A 264 10.13 6.93 12.27
CA ASP A 264 10.12 8.35 12.67
C ASP A 264 9.62 9.30 11.56
N GLY A 265 9.68 8.86 10.31
CA GLY A 265 9.19 9.60 9.14
C GLY A 265 7.89 9.05 8.57
N TRP A 266 7.80 7.74 8.47
CA TRP A 266 6.64 7.04 7.89
C TRP A 266 6.53 5.61 8.40
N VAL A 267 5.41 5.28 9.03
CA VAL A 267 5.13 3.91 9.45
C VAL A 267 4.42 3.17 8.30
N GLU A 268 4.95 2.02 7.91
CA GLU A 268 4.33 1.14 6.92
C GLU A 268 3.12 0.45 7.52
N THR A 269 1.96 0.75 6.99
CA THR A 269 0.68 0.23 7.51
C THR A 269 0.38 -1.19 7.06
N PHE A 270 1.05 -1.69 6.00
CA PHE A 270 0.96 -3.08 5.54
C PHE A 270 2.27 -3.56 4.92
N GLY A 271 2.57 -3.33 3.65
CA GLY A 271 3.78 -3.79 2.97
C GLY A 271 3.48 -4.71 1.78
N LEU A 272 2.84 -4.17 0.74
CA LEU A 272 2.54 -4.93 -0.49
C LEU A 272 3.81 -5.53 -1.12
N THR A 273 4.92 -4.78 -1.13
CA THR A 273 6.20 -5.26 -1.67
C THR A 273 6.75 -6.48 -0.94
N VAL A 274 6.38 -6.66 0.34
CA VAL A 274 6.78 -7.82 1.15
C VAL A 274 6.01 -9.06 0.71
N ILE A 275 4.69 -8.98 0.57
CA ILE A 275 3.91 -10.13 0.07
C ILE A 275 4.22 -10.45 -1.40
N GLU A 276 4.55 -9.44 -2.21
CA GLU A 276 5.06 -9.62 -3.57
C GLU A 276 6.40 -10.40 -3.57
N ALA A 277 7.33 -10.05 -2.68
CA ALA A 277 8.60 -10.78 -2.49
C ALA A 277 8.36 -12.23 -2.04
N MET A 278 7.46 -12.45 -1.07
CA MET A 278 7.10 -13.79 -0.60
C MET A 278 6.49 -14.66 -1.70
N ALA A 279 5.76 -14.08 -2.65
CA ALA A 279 5.26 -14.80 -3.82
C ALA A 279 6.39 -15.39 -4.67
N TYR A 280 7.56 -14.77 -4.68
CA TYR A 280 8.78 -15.30 -5.29
C TYR A 280 9.57 -16.23 -4.35
N GLY A 281 9.17 -16.35 -3.10
CA GLY A 281 9.89 -17.09 -2.08
C GLY A 281 11.15 -16.37 -1.60
N LEU A 282 11.18 -15.04 -1.67
CA LEU A 282 12.34 -14.24 -1.25
C LEU A 282 12.24 -13.94 0.25
N PRO A 283 13.31 -14.20 1.02
CA PRO A 283 13.44 -13.66 2.37
C PRO A 283 13.37 -12.12 2.37
N VAL A 284 12.90 -11.55 3.48
CA VAL A 284 12.74 -10.09 3.57
C VAL A 284 13.35 -9.54 4.85
N ILE A 285 13.82 -8.29 4.80
CA ILE A 285 14.20 -7.51 5.99
C ILE A 285 13.32 -6.27 6.02
N VAL A 286 12.60 -6.05 7.13
CA VAL A 286 11.59 -5.01 7.28
C VAL A 286 11.77 -4.22 8.57
N PRO A 287 11.17 -3.01 8.71
CA PRO A 287 11.14 -2.30 9.99
C PRO A 287 10.44 -3.11 11.08
N PRO A 288 10.85 -2.95 12.37
CA PRO A 288 10.26 -3.70 13.49
C PRO A 288 8.89 -3.17 13.93
N VAL A 289 8.41 -2.08 13.32
CA VAL A 289 7.17 -1.38 13.70
C VAL A 289 6.29 -1.17 12.46
N GLY A 290 4.98 -1.23 12.67
CA GLY A 290 3.97 -1.04 11.63
C GLY A 290 3.30 -2.35 11.23
N GLY A 291 2.27 -2.26 10.39
CA GLY A 291 1.58 -3.44 9.84
C GLY A 291 2.50 -4.32 8.99
N ILE A 292 3.56 -3.76 8.43
CA ILE A 292 4.59 -4.54 7.72
C ILE A 292 5.31 -5.54 8.62
N ALA A 293 5.48 -5.22 9.91
CA ALA A 293 6.10 -6.11 10.89
C ALA A 293 5.24 -7.35 11.21
N GLU A 294 3.93 -7.30 10.96
CA GLU A 294 3.03 -8.44 11.12
C GLU A 294 3.23 -9.52 10.05
N LEU A 295 3.83 -9.16 8.92
CA LEU A 295 4.09 -10.07 7.80
C LEU A 295 5.36 -10.92 8.01
N VAL A 296 6.19 -10.59 9.01
CA VAL A 296 7.52 -11.19 9.16
C VAL A 296 7.71 -11.75 10.57
N ASP A 297 8.10 -13.01 10.63
CA ASP A 297 8.58 -13.67 11.84
C ASP A 297 10.09 -13.86 11.75
N ASN A 298 10.83 -13.33 12.74
CA ASN A 298 12.30 -13.36 12.77
C ASN A 298 12.84 -14.79 12.65
N GLY A 299 13.73 -15.00 11.68
CA GLY A 299 14.36 -16.30 11.44
C GLY A 299 13.44 -17.34 10.79
N VAL A 300 12.19 -16.98 10.45
CA VAL A 300 11.22 -17.88 9.79
C VAL A 300 11.09 -17.54 8.31
N ASN A 301 10.65 -16.34 7.97
CA ASN A 301 10.48 -15.88 6.59
C ASN A 301 11.25 -14.59 6.28
N GLY A 302 12.05 -14.11 7.23
CA GLY A 302 12.83 -12.89 7.13
C GLY A 302 13.22 -12.35 8.50
N TYR A 303 13.52 -11.05 8.55
CA TYR A 303 13.94 -10.38 9.77
C TYR A 303 13.32 -9.00 9.92
N LYS A 304 13.18 -8.57 11.18
CA LYS A 304 12.79 -7.21 11.57
C LYS A 304 14.02 -6.48 12.06
N ALA A 305 14.36 -5.36 11.43
CA ALA A 305 15.52 -4.56 11.82
C ALA A 305 15.25 -3.06 11.65
N ASP A 306 15.79 -2.25 12.56
CA ASP A 306 15.76 -0.79 12.41
C ASP A 306 16.66 -0.37 11.25
N SER A 307 16.09 0.32 10.27
CA SER A 307 16.80 0.78 9.07
C SER A 307 18.02 1.64 9.38
N ARG A 308 18.02 2.34 10.51
CA ARG A 308 19.16 3.16 10.97
C ARG A 308 20.36 2.34 11.43
N ASN A 309 20.14 1.07 11.77
CA ASN A 309 21.23 0.16 12.14
C ASN A 309 21.77 -0.62 10.94
N VAL A 310 22.43 0.14 10.05
CA VAL A 310 23.01 -0.39 8.79
C VAL A 310 23.97 -1.57 9.05
N ASN A 311 24.71 -1.55 10.18
CA ASN A 311 25.61 -2.64 10.52
C ASN A 311 24.86 -3.95 10.81
N HIS A 312 23.78 -3.86 11.58
CA HIS A 312 22.95 -5.03 11.89
C HIS A 312 22.30 -5.59 10.61
N ILE A 313 21.76 -4.72 9.74
CA ILE A 313 21.16 -5.17 8.48
C ILE A 313 22.21 -5.82 7.57
N SER A 314 23.44 -5.28 7.53
CA SER A 314 24.55 -5.90 6.79
C SER A 314 24.86 -7.30 7.29
N HIS A 315 24.89 -7.54 8.62
CA HIS A 315 25.09 -8.88 9.16
C HIS A 315 23.92 -9.82 8.79
N LEU A 316 22.67 -9.35 8.87
CA LEU A 316 21.51 -10.14 8.45
C LEU A 316 21.55 -10.50 6.96
N LEU A 317 22.05 -9.60 6.09
CA LEU A 317 22.26 -9.90 4.68
C LEU A 317 23.27 -11.03 4.48
N VAL A 318 24.40 -10.99 5.19
CA VAL A 318 25.41 -12.05 5.18
C VAL A 318 24.80 -13.37 5.67
N ASP A 319 24.13 -13.37 6.82
CA ASP A 319 23.51 -14.57 7.39
C ASP A 319 22.48 -15.21 6.43
N ILE A 320 21.71 -14.39 5.70
CA ILE A 320 20.73 -14.86 4.72
C ILE A 320 21.42 -15.41 3.46
N LEU A 321 22.42 -14.70 2.92
CA LEU A 321 22.96 -14.97 1.59
C LEU A 321 24.11 -15.98 1.59
N GLU A 322 24.86 -16.12 2.69
CA GLU A 322 26.00 -17.03 2.79
C GLU A 322 25.58 -18.42 3.32
N ASP A 323 24.54 -18.54 4.15
CA ASP A 323 24.01 -19.82 4.62
C ASP A 323 22.85 -20.30 3.73
N LYS A 324 23.18 -21.16 2.76
CA LYS A 324 22.18 -21.73 1.81
C LYS A 324 21.08 -22.51 2.51
N ILE A 325 21.38 -23.23 3.60
CA ILE A 325 20.39 -24.02 4.34
C ILE A 325 19.41 -23.07 5.03
N HIS A 326 19.94 -22.02 5.63
CA HIS A 326 19.13 -21.00 6.27
C HIS A 326 18.26 -20.26 5.24
N TYR A 327 18.84 -19.86 4.11
CA TYR A 327 18.11 -19.26 3.00
C TYR A 327 16.92 -20.09 2.54
N GLU A 328 17.13 -21.39 2.29
CA GLU A 328 16.07 -22.29 1.82
C GLU A 328 14.93 -22.47 2.85
N LYS A 329 15.26 -22.43 4.15
CA LYS A 329 14.23 -22.44 5.21
C LYS A 329 13.39 -21.16 5.15
N LEU A 330 14.00 -19.99 5.09
CA LEU A 330 13.30 -18.70 4.99
C LEU A 330 12.44 -18.64 3.72
N SER A 331 12.99 -19.04 2.58
CA SER A 331 12.31 -19.09 1.30
C SER A 331 11.08 -20.02 1.31
N THR A 332 11.20 -21.20 1.92
CA THR A 332 10.11 -22.15 2.03
C THR A 332 8.95 -21.59 2.86
N HIS A 333 9.25 -20.96 4.00
CA HIS A 333 8.23 -20.34 4.83
C HIS A 333 7.58 -19.13 4.17
N ALA A 334 8.36 -18.32 3.44
CA ALA A 334 7.81 -17.19 2.66
C ALA A 334 6.78 -17.69 1.63
N LYS A 335 7.09 -18.79 0.91
CA LYS A 335 6.17 -19.44 -0.05
C LYS A 335 4.92 -20.00 0.61
N GLN A 336 5.00 -20.47 1.85
CA GLN A 336 3.84 -20.97 2.61
C GLN A 336 2.96 -19.83 3.13
N LEU A 337 3.59 -18.76 3.60
CA LEU A 337 2.88 -17.64 4.22
C LEU A 337 2.01 -16.87 3.21
N ILE A 338 2.46 -16.76 1.95
CA ILE A 338 1.74 -15.99 0.92
C ILE A 338 0.33 -16.53 0.66
N ILE A 339 0.06 -17.79 0.91
CA ILE A 339 -1.26 -18.42 0.74
C ILE A 339 -2.33 -17.72 1.60
N LYS A 340 -1.95 -17.12 2.73
CA LYS A 340 -2.87 -16.39 3.62
C LYS A 340 -3.36 -15.06 3.04
N TYR A 341 -2.68 -14.55 2.01
CA TYR A 341 -2.95 -13.25 1.39
C TYR A 341 -3.53 -13.42 -0.03
N ASP A 342 -4.41 -14.40 -0.20
CA ASP A 342 -5.07 -14.68 -1.46
C ASP A 342 -6.19 -13.67 -1.77
N GLU A 343 -6.37 -13.40 -3.05
CA GLU A 343 -7.33 -12.41 -3.55
C GLU A 343 -8.78 -12.83 -3.33
N GLU A 344 -9.08 -14.11 -3.46
CA GLU A 344 -10.46 -14.62 -3.37
C GLU A 344 -11.00 -14.41 -1.95
N SER A 345 -10.28 -14.86 -0.93
CA SER A 345 -10.64 -14.65 0.48
C SER A 345 -10.75 -13.16 0.82
N PHE A 346 -9.84 -12.33 0.30
CA PHE A 346 -9.86 -10.89 0.51
C PHE A 346 -11.14 -10.24 -0.04
N VAL A 347 -11.49 -10.56 -1.29
CA VAL A 347 -12.69 -10.06 -1.95
C VAL A 347 -13.95 -10.59 -1.25
N MET A 348 -14.01 -11.88 -0.92
CA MET A 348 -15.17 -12.48 -0.25
C MET A 348 -15.46 -11.83 1.10
N LYS A 349 -14.44 -11.67 1.96
CA LYS A 349 -14.58 -10.97 3.23
C LYS A 349 -15.05 -9.52 3.06
N SER A 350 -14.53 -8.81 2.05
CA SER A 350 -14.99 -7.45 1.75
C SER A 350 -16.47 -7.43 1.31
N CYS A 351 -16.91 -8.40 0.51
CA CYS A 351 -18.31 -8.52 0.10
C CYS A 351 -19.26 -8.79 1.29
N GLU A 352 -18.83 -9.62 2.23
CA GLU A 352 -19.57 -9.89 3.47
C GLU A 352 -19.72 -8.62 4.29
N MET A 353 -18.65 -7.90 4.57
CA MET A 353 -18.65 -6.61 5.29
C MET A 353 -19.62 -5.59 4.64
N LEU A 354 -19.68 -5.54 3.30
CA LEU A 354 -20.58 -4.62 2.61
C LEU A 354 -22.06 -5.02 2.73
N LYS A 355 -22.37 -6.31 2.90
CA LYS A 355 -23.73 -6.85 3.04
C LYS A 355 -24.21 -6.81 4.48
N ASP A 356 -23.35 -7.05 5.48
CA ASP A 356 -23.69 -7.00 6.89
C ASP A 356 -24.18 -5.60 7.29
N GLY A 357 -25.25 -5.52 8.05
CA GLY A 357 -25.91 -4.26 8.42
C GLY A 357 -27.17 -3.90 7.63
N ARG A 358 -27.57 -4.67 6.60
CA ARG A 358 -28.88 -4.53 5.94
C ARG A 358 -29.95 -5.50 6.44
N ILE A 359 -29.63 -6.41 7.39
CA ILE A 359 -30.54 -7.45 7.89
C ILE A 359 -31.22 -7.05 9.21
N ALA A 360 -30.97 -5.84 9.74
CA ALA A 360 -31.59 -5.39 10.96
C ALA A 360 -32.31 -4.04 10.75
N GLN A 361 -33.41 -4.05 10.03
CA GLN A 361 -34.62 -3.18 10.28
C GLN A 361 -35.83 -3.74 9.52
#